data_0b3014f406d4819ea5a1cbcadb557900
#
_entry.id   0b3014f406d4819ea5a1cbcadb557900
#
_cell.length_a   1.000
_cell.length_b   1.000
_cell.length_c   1.000
_cell.angle_alpha   90.00
_cell.angle_beta   90.00
_cell.angle_gamma   90.00
#
_symmetry.space_group_name_H-M   'P 1'
#
loop_
_entity.id
_entity.type
_entity.pdbx_description
1 polymer ?
#
loop_
_entity_poly.entity_id
_entity_poly.type
_entity_poly.pdbx_seq_one_letter_code
_entity_poly.pdbx_strand_id
1 'polypeptide(L)'
;MLFRSWERVREHMVGGKLIRPRLTWIAWSSFTGGAADEPGASDPLVAPDAGHAAETPGARDAAGDGNHTAGDRETEVPDPECVRLAASFEMLHAALLVHDDVVDRDWLRRGMPTVGELFRRDAARAGAPEHEAEHAGASAAILAGDLLLAGALRLATTCASDPARCRAVADVVFDAVTASAAGELDDVLLSLHRFGAEHPGVQDILDMERLKTATYSFEAPLRAGALLAGAPADVAERLAQAGAMLGVGYQVVDDVLGTFGDPGLTGKSVDADLRSGKATVLTAHGMGVPTVRRVLGDLAAQRTTVHHAREALTASGAKDVAVELATDLVDRARTTLDELPLPAAQRDQLDALCHHVLNRHS
;
A
#
# COMPACT_ATOMS: atom_id res chain seq x y z
N MET A 1 -6.77 8.55 -30.34
CA MET A 1 -7.59 7.89 -29.30
C MET A 1 -6.74 7.27 -28.19
N LEU A 2 -5.79 6.40 -28.48
CA LEU A 2 -4.90 5.74 -27.50
C LEU A 2 -4.18 6.69 -26.51
N PHE A 3 -3.66 7.84 -26.98
CA PHE A 3 -2.95 8.80 -26.11
C PHE A 3 -3.83 9.44 -25.02
N ARG A 4 -5.10 9.73 -25.31
CA ARG A 4 -6.01 10.33 -24.30
C ARG A 4 -6.41 9.36 -23.19
N SER A 5 -6.46 8.07 -23.49
CA SER A 5 -6.74 7.03 -22.48
C SER A 5 -5.58 6.88 -21.50
N TRP A 6 -4.33 6.97 -22.00
CA TRP A 6 -3.14 6.93 -21.16
C TRP A 6 -2.95 8.15 -20.25
N GLU A 7 -3.30 9.34 -20.74
CA GLU A 7 -3.28 10.55 -19.90
C GLU A 7 -4.21 10.40 -18.69
N ARG A 8 -5.39 9.83 -18.89
CA ARG A 8 -6.33 9.56 -17.79
C ARG A 8 -5.79 8.53 -16.77
N VAL A 9 -5.22 7.43 -17.23
CA VAL A 9 -4.58 6.44 -16.34
C VAL A 9 -3.45 7.11 -15.55
N ARG A 10 -2.60 7.89 -16.21
CA ARG A 10 -1.50 8.63 -15.56
C ARG A 10 -1.99 9.62 -14.51
N GLU A 11 -3.07 10.35 -14.75
CA GLU A 11 -3.65 11.28 -13.77
C GLU A 11 -4.12 10.59 -12.50
N HIS A 12 -4.56 9.33 -12.58
CA HIS A 12 -4.96 8.52 -11.43
C HIS A 12 -3.78 7.91 -10.66
N MET A 13 -2.58 7.90 -11.25
CA MET A 13 -1.36 7.44 -10.59
C MET A 13 -0.64 8.53 -9.79
N VAL A 14 -1.09 9.79 -9.88
CA VAL A 14 -0.46 10.91 -9.17
C VAL A 14 -0.98 10.95 -7.73
N GLY A 15 -0.06 10.91 -6.79
CA GLY A 15 -0.35 11.00 -5.37
C GLY A 15 -0.08 9.69 -4.64
N GLY A 16 -0.02 9.75 -3.31
CA GLY A 16 0.26 8.59 -2.47
C GLY A 16 1.44 8.82 -1.54
N LYS A 17 1.57 7.97 -0.52
CA LYS A 17 2.64 8.09 0.50
C LYS A 17 4.00 7.55 0.03
N LEU A 18 4.09 7.03 -1.19
CA LEU A 18 5.30 6.47 -1.82
C LEU A 18 6.09 5.50 -0.90
N ILE A 19 5.39 4.68 -0.13
CA ILE A 19 5.99 3.77 0.86
C ILE A 19 6.95 2.79 0.17
N ARG A 20 6.56 2.22 -0.98
CA ARG A 20 7.37 1.25 -1.73
C ARG A 20 8.67 1.84 -2.27
N PRO A 21 8.66 3.00 -2.94
CA PRO A 21 9.88 3.72 -3.30
C PRO A 21 10.78 4.01 -2.12
N ARG A 22 10.23 4.45 -0.98
CA ARG A 22 11.00 4.72 0.25
C ARG A 22 11.68 3.47 0.78
N LEU A 23 10.96 2.35 0.89
CA LEU A 23 11.52 1.09 1.34
C LEU A 23 12.61 0.57 0.41
N THR A 24 12.39 0.66 -0.91
CA THR A 24 13.40 0.31 -1.92
C THR A 24 14.65 1.15 -1.75
N TRP A 25 14.50 2.46 -1.58
CA TRP A 25 15.60 3.39 -1.37
C TRP A 25 16.35 3.13 -0.06
N ILE A 26 15.64 2.95 1.06
CA ILE A 26 16.25 2.68 2.37
C ILE A 26 17.09 1.40 2.29
N ALA A 27 16.54 0.33 1.74
CA ALA A 27 17.26 -0.93 1.60
C ALA A 27 18.45 -0.82 0.66
N TRP A 28 18.30 -0.16 -0.48
CA TRP A 28 19.40 0.07 -1.43
C TRP A 28 20.52 0.92 -0.84
N SER A 29 20.20 2.05 -0.22
CA SER A 29 21.19 2.97 0.36
C SER A 29 21.91 2.38 1.57
N SER A 30 21.35 1.35 2.22
CA SER A 30 21.99 0.64 3.32
C SER A 30 23.27 -0.12 2.91
N PHE A 31 23.44 -0.45 1.62
CA PHE A 31 24.52 -1.33 1.15
C PHE A 31 25.36 -0.73 0.00
N THR A 32 25.08 0.49 -0.43
CA THR A 32 25.83 1.14 -1.52
C THR A 32 27.06 1.92 -1.06
N GLY A 33 27.37 1.90 0.25
CA GLY A 33 28.64 2.37 0.84
C GLY A 33 29.15 3.70 0.27
N GLY A 34 28.44 4.80 0.51
CA GLY A 34 28.91 6.12 0.12
C GLY A 34 28.19 7.22 0.88
N ALA A 35 28.92 7.94 1.72
CA ALA A 35 28.64 9.28 2.25
C ALA A 35 27.24 9.51 2.83
N ALA A 36 26.93 8.84 3.94
CA ALA A 36 25.83 9.22 4.81
C ALA A 36 26.28 9.37 6.27
N ASP A 37 27.47 9.91 6.49
CA ASP A 37 27.94 10.38 7.80
C ASP A 37 27.84 11.92 7.88
N GLU A 38 26.64 12.47 7.57
CA GLU A 38 26.30 13.84 7.98
C GLU A 38 24.92 13.82 8.65
N PRO A 39 24.82 14.10 9.95
CA PRO A 39 23.54 14.29 10.62
C PRO A 39 22.93 15.62 10.18
N GLY A 40 21.97 15.61 9.27
CA GLY A 40 21.30 16.83 8.84
C GLY A 40 20.59 16.81 7.48
N ALA A 41 20.55 15.70 6.77
CA ALA A 41 19.75 15.61 5.55
C ALA A 41 18.26 15.59 5.90
N SER A 42 17.58 16.70 5.70
CA SER A 42 16.12 16.78 5.72
C SER A 42 15.54 15.76 4.75
N ASP A 43 14.65 14.90 5.22
CA ASP A 43 13.95 13.87 4.45
C ASP A 43 13.36 14.47 3.14
N PRO A 44 13.85 14.12 1.93
CA PRO A 44 13.34 14.67 0.68
C PRO A 44 11.93 14.19 0.33
N LEU A 45 11.31 13.36 1.18
CA LEU A 45 10.01 12.75 0.98
C LEU A 45 8.92 13.24 1.95
N VAL A 46 9.23 14.22 2.80
CA VAL A 46 8.20 14.97 3.52
C VAL A 46 7.65 16.03 2.56
N ALA A 47 6.72 15.66 1.72
CA ALA A 47 5.90 16.64 1.02
C ALA A 47 5.08 17.39 2.07
N PRO A 48 5.09 18.76 2.08
CA PRO A 48 4.19 19.50 2.94
C PRO A 48 2.75 19.19 2.52
N ASP A 49 1.89 19.02 3.50
CA ASP A 49 0.45 18.90 3.33
C ASP A 49 -0.04 19.99 2.37
N ALA A 50 -0.55 19.60 1.21
CA ALA A 50 -1.14 20.51 0.25
C ALA A 50 -2.52 20.96 0.75
N GLY A 51 -2.50 21.86 1.73
CA GLY A 51 -3.65 22.67 2.10
C GLY A 51 -4.00 23.59 0.92
N HIS A 52 -5.23 23.51 0.46
CA HIS A 52 -5.81 24.41 -0.54
C HIS A 52 -5.61 25.87 -0.13
N ALA A 53 -4.79 26.62 -0.91
CA ALA A 53 -4.85 28.06 -0.93
C ALA A 53 -4.80 28.54 -2.37
N ALA A 54 -5.91 29.12 -2.80
CA ALA A 54 -6.01 29.89 -4.02
C ALA A 54 -5.19 31.17 -3.87
N GLU A 55 -4.21 31.40 -4.73
CA GLU A 55 -3.53 32.70 -4.81
C GLU A 55 -3.72 33.36 -6.18
N THR A 56 -4.23 34.57 -6.08
CA THR A 56 -4.29 35.59 -7.14
C THR A 56 -2.92 36.26 -7.33
N PRO A 57 -2.51 36.65 -8.55
CA PRO A 57 -1.22 37.29 -8.78
C PRO A 57 -1.24 38.80 -8.55
N GLY A 58 -0.28 39.30 -7.80
CA GLY A 58 0.00 40.73 -7.59
C GLY A 58 1.50 41.01 -7.56
N ALA A 59 1.95 41.92 -8.46
CA ALA A 59 3.31 42.33 -8.73
C ALA A 59 3.94 43.23 -7.63
N ARG A 60 5.26 43.20 -7.50
CA ARG A 60 6.25 44.29 -7.66
C ARG A 60 7.49 44.18 -6.77
N ASP A 61 8.62 44.22 -7.47
CA ASP A 61 9.93 44.87 -7.21
C ASP A 61 10.37 45.26 -5.78
N ALA A 62 11.58 44.78 -5.42
CA ALA A 62 12.68 45.66 -4.96
C ALA A 62 13.99 44.86 -4.81
N ALA A 63 15.07 45.43 -5.36
CA ALA A 63 16.41 44.95 -5.31
C ALA A 63 17.01 45.07 -3.90
N GLY A 64 17.89 44.13 -3.52
CA GLY A 64 18.73 44.17 -2.33
C GLY A 64 19.92 43.24 -2.47
N ASP A 65 21.08 43.80 -2.74
CA ASP A 65 22.39 43.17 -2.74
C ASP A 65 22.66 42.49 -1.38
N GLY A 66 23.08 41.24 -1.43
CA GLY A 66 23.53 40.50 -0.26
C GLY A 66 24.31 39.27 -0.68
N ASN A 67 25.61 39.40 -0.95
CA ASN A 67 26.56 38.35 -1.22
C ASN A 67 26.69 37.42 0.01
N HIS A 68 25.99 36.29 -0.03
CA HIS A 68 26.26 35.12 0.80
C HIS A 68 26.53 33.94 -0.13
N THR A 69 27.78 33.52 -0.16
CA THR A 69 28.25 32.25 -0.73
C THR A 69 27.51 31.12 -0.02
N ALA A 70 26.33 30.76 -0.53
CA ALA A 70 25.68 29.51 -0.23
C ALA A 70 26.51 28.44 -0.97
N GLY A 71 27.19 27.59 -0.21
CA GLY A 71 27.83 26.40 -0.76
C GLY A 71 26.74 25.61 -1.50
N ASP A 72 26.96 25.34 -2.78
CA ASP A 72 26.16 24.48 -3.62
C ASP A 72 26.00 23.13 -2.90
N ARG A 73 24.87 22.92 -2.26
CA ARG A 73 24.43 21.56 -1.92
C ARG A 73 24.12 20.91 -3.24
N GLU A 74 25.03 20.10 -3.75
CA GLU A 74 24.72 19.14 -4.79
C GLU A 74 23.56 18.31 -4.25
N THR A 75 22.38 18.51 -4.82
CA THR A 75 21.25 17.61 -4.61
C THR A 75 21.69 16.28 -5.23
N GLU A 76 22.01 15.31 -4.38
CA GLU A 76 22.42 13.99 -4.81
C GLU A 76 21.33 13.42 -5.73
N VAL A 77 21.65 13.27 -7.01
CA VAL A 77 20.71 12.73 -7.99
C VAL A 77 20.54 11.25 -7.68
N PRO A 78 19.31 10.78 -7.38
CA PRO A 78 19.08 9.40 -7.04
C PRO A 78 19.61 8.47 -8.12
N ASP A 79 20.22 7.34 -7.72
CA ASP A 79 20.78 6.35 -8.63
C ASP A 79 19.70 5.86 -9.63
N PRO A 80 19.94 5.92 -10.95
CA PRO A 80 18.96 5.55 -11.95
C PRO A 80 18.47 4.10 -11.87
N GLU A 81 19.27 3.16 -11.35
CA GLU A 81 18.90 1.77 -11.18
C GLU A 81 17.91 1.64 -10.03
N CYS A 82 18.19 2.28 -8.89
CA CYS A 82 17.27 2.34 -7.76
C CYS A 82 15.93 3.03 -8.12
N VAL A 83 15.99 4.15 -8.86
CA VAL A 83 14.78 4.86 -9.33
C VAL A 83 13.92 3.97 -10.23
N ARG A 84 14.54 3.21 -11.16
CA ARG A 84 13.79 2.28 -12.02
C ARG A 84 13.10 1.18 -11.21
N LEU A 85 13.80 0.61 -10.22
CA LEU A 85 13.23 -0.40 -9.33
C LEU A 85 12.10 0.17 -8.47
N ALA A 86 12.29 1.33 -7.87
CA ALA A 86 11.26 2.02 -7.09
C ALA A 86 10.01 2.32 -7.92
N ALA A 87 10.20 2.79 -9.16
CA ALA A 87 9.10 3.02 -10.12
C ALA A 87 8.39 1.72 -10.52
N SER A 88 9.13 0.58 -10.61
CA SER A 88 8.53 -0.73 -10.85
C SER A 88 7.51 -1.09 -9.76
N PHE A 89 7.85 -0.92 -8.50
CA PHE A 89 6.94 -1.22 -7.38
C PHE A 89 5.73 -0.29 -7.32
N GLU A 90 5.87 1.00 -7.63
CA GLU A 90 4.71 1.90 -7.69
C GLU A 90 3.80 1.59 -8.89
N MET A 91 4.39 1.23 -10.04
CA MET A 91 3.61 0.81 -11.20
C MET A 91 2.90 -0.53 -10.95
N LEU A 92 3.55 -1.48 -10.24
CA LEU A 92 2.91 -2.71 -9.78
C LEU A 92 1.73 -2.41 -8.85
N HIS A 93 1.93 -1.52 -7.87
CA HIS A 93 0.84 -1.10 -6.99
C HIS A 93 -0.34 -0.50 -7.76
N ALA A 94 -0.07 0.37 -8.71
CA ALA A 94 -1.13 0.96 -9.52
C ALA A 94 -1.88 -0.10 -10.34
N ALA A 95 -1.17 -1.11 -10.88
CA ALA A 95 -1.79 -2.23 -11.57
C ALA A 95 -2.72 -3.03 -10.67
N LEU A 96 -2.23 -3.41 -9.48
CA LEU A 96 -3.01 -4.19 -8.51
C LEU A 96 -4.23 -3.41 -8.01
N LEU A 97 -4.11 -2.08 -7.75
CA LEU A 97 -5.26 -1.26 -7.38
C LEU A 97 -6.33 -1.18 -8.47
N VAL A 98 -5.92 -1.10 -9.74
CA VAL A 98 -6.88 -1.06 -10.87
C VAL A 98 -7.60 -2.40 -11.02
N HIS A 99 -6.90 -3.53 -10.81
CA HIS A 99 -7.53 -4.85 -10.81
C HIS A 99 -8.44 -5.06 -9.60
N ASP A 100 -8.03 -4.66 -8.41
CA ASP A 100 -8.78 -4.68 -7.15
C ASP A 100 -10.11 -3.92 -7.29
N ASP A 101 -10.11 -2.71 -7.89
CA ASP A 101 -11.32 -1.95 -8.20
C ASP A 101 -12.33 -2.75 -9.05
N VAL A 102 -11.86 -3.61 -9.95
CA VAL A 102 -12.73 -4.48 -10.77
C VAL A 102 -13.26 -5.66 -9.97
N VAL A 103 -12.39 -6.30 -9.17
CA VAL A 103 -12.75 -7.44 -8.32
C VAL A 103 -13.79 -7.02 -7.28
N ASP A 104 -13.58 -5.87 -6.62
CA ASP A 104 -14.48 -5.33 -5.61
C ASP A 104 -15.70 -4.62 -6.19
N ARG A 105 -15.75 -4.44 -7.51
CA ARG A 105 -16.79 -3.67 -8.22
C ARG A 105 -16.89 -2.22 -7.76
N ASP A 106 -15.74 -1.63 -7.45
CA ASP A 106 -15.64 -0.26 -6.97
C ASP A 106 -15.58 0.73 -8.14
N TRP A 107 -16.54 1.65 -8.18
CA TRP A 107 -16.56 2.76 -9.14
C TRP A 107 -15.92 4.03 -8.58
N LEU A 108 -15.71 4.10 -7.25
CA LEU A 108 -15.10 5.24 -6.57
C LEU A 108 -14.02 4.78 -5.60
N ARG A 109 -12.84 5.40 -5.65
CA ARG A 109 -11.75 5.21 -4.69
C ARG A 109 -11.34 6.55 -4.10
N ARG A 110 -11.42 6.69 -2.77
CA ARG A 110 -11.15 7.96 -2.04
C ARG A 110 -11.96 9.15 -2.57
N GLY A 111 -13.23 8.91 -2.92
CA GLY A 111 -14.12 9.91 -3.48
C GLY A 111 -13.86 10.29 -4.95
N MET A 112 -12.83 9.73 -5.57
CA MET A 112 -12.51 9.93 -6.99
C MET A 112 -13.00 8.75 -7.82
N PRO A 113 -13.41 9.00 -9.10
CA PRO A 113 -13.78 7.92 -10.01
C PRO A 113 -12.59 6.97 -10.24
N THR A 114 -12.82 5.65 -10.25
CA THR A 114 -11.84 4.66 -10.67
C THR A 114 -11.60 4.70 -12.18
N VAL A 115 -10.55 4.03 -12.66
CA VAL A 115 -10.30 3.89 -14.11
C VAL A 115 -11.54 3.30 -14.81
N GLY A 116 -12.13 2.25 -14.22
CA GLY A 116 -13.34 1.62 -14.74
C GLY A 116 -14.51 2.60 -14.85
N GLU A 117 -14.72 3.42 -13.83
CA GLU A 117 -15.80 4.42 -13.82
C GLU A 117 -15.65 5.46 -14.93
N LEU A 118 -14.44 5.89 -15.24
CA LEU A 118 -14.22 6.86 -16.32
C LEU A 118 -14.68 6.30 -17.66
N PHE A 119 -14.34 5.06 -17.97
CA PHE A 119 -14.75 4.41 -19.21
C PHE A 119 -16.23 4.03 -19.22
N ARG A 120 -16.80 3.61 -18.07
CA ARG A 120 -18.24 3.39 -17.92
C ARG A 120 -19.03 4.66 -18.26
N ARG A 121 -18.63 5.82 -17.71
CA ARG A 121 -19.25 7.11 -18.01
C ARG A 121 -19.15 7.48 -19.49
N ASP A 122 -18.02 7.22 -20.12
CA ASP A 122 -17.84 7.52 -21.55
C ASP A 122 -18.75 6.64 -22.42
N ALA A 123 -18.88 5.35 -22.09
CA ALA A 123 -19.78 4.43 -22.78
C ALA A 123 -21.26 4.85 -22.60
N ALA A 124 -21.66 5.21 -21.38
CA ALA A 124 -23.02 5.72 -21.11
C ALA A 124 -23.32 7.01 -21.87
N ARG A 125 -22.37 7.96 -21.95
CA ARG A 125 -22.49 9.17 -22.76
C ARG A 125 -22.60 8.91 -24.27
N ALA A 126 -22.01 7.80 -24.72
CA ALA A 126 -22.15 7.34 -26.11
C ALA A 126 -23.47 6.61 -26.38
N GLY A 127 -24.35 6.46 -25.36
CA GLY A 127 -25.67 5.86 -25.48
C GLY A 127 -25.69 4.36 -25.24
N ALA A 128 -24.63 3.76 -24.67
CA ALA A 128 -24.64 2.35 -24.30
C ALA A 128 -25.62 2.08 -23.14
N PRO A 129 -26.38 0.96 -23.16
CA PRO A 129 -27.15 0.52 -22.01
C PRO A 129 -26.26 0.31 -20.78
N GLU A 130 -26.82 0.40 -19.55
CA GLU A 130 -26.03 0.36 -18.29
C GLU A 130 -25.12 -0.86 -18.21
N HIS A 131 -25.63 -2.06 -18.47
CA HIS A 131 -24.84 -3.28 -18.41
C HIS A 131 -23.67 -3.33 -19.41
N GLU A 132 -23.85 -2.73 -20.59
CA GLU A 132 -22.77 -2.58 -21.59
C GLU A 132 -21.76 -1.51 -21.19
N ALA A 133 -22.22 -0.44 -20.55
CA ALA A 133 -21.35 0.60 -20.01
C ALA A 133 -20.49 0.05 -18.85
N GLU A 134 -21.08 -0.72 -17.92
CA GLU A 134 -20.36 -1.42 -16.86
C GLU A 134 -19.33 -2.41 -17.42
N HIS A 135 -19.74 -3.22 -18.41
CA HIS A 135 -18.81 -4.14 -19.07
C HIS A 135 -17.64 -3.41 -19.75
N ALA A 136 -17.91 -2.32 -20.44
CA ALA A 136 -16.88 -1.51 -21.07
C ALA A 136 -15.91 -0.90 -20.02
N GLY A 137 -16.45 -0.43 -18.89
CA GLY A 137 -15.66 0.08 -17.78
C GLY A 137 -14.73 -0.97 -17.19
N ALA A 138 -15.27 -2.13 -16.81
CA ALA A 138 -14.51 -3.24 -16.25
C ALA A 138 -13.44 -3.75 -17.25
N SER A 139 -13.80 -3.92 -18.53
CA SER A 139 -12.85 -4.35 -19.56
C SER A 139 -11.70 -3.35 -19.76
N ALA A 140 -12.00 -2.05 -19.75
CA ALA A 140 -10.97 -1.02 -19.86
C ALA A 140 -10.03 -1.01 -18.64
N ALA A 141 -10.57 -1.22 -17.44
CA ALA A 141 -9.77 -1.29 -16.21
C ALA A 141 -8.85 -2.52 -16.23
N ILE A 142 -9.34 -3.71 -16.60
CA ILE A 142 -8.52 -4.91 -16.75
C ILE A 142 -7.34 -4.65 -17.69
N LEU A 143 -7.61 -4.12 -18.89
CA LEU A 143 -6.57 -3.83 -19.88
C LEU A 143 -5.58 -2.76 -19.39
N ALA A 144 -6.04 -1.75 -18.64
CA ALA A 144 -5.18 -0.75 -18.06
C ALA A 144 -4.27 -1.35 -16.98
N GLY A 145 -4.81 -2.21 -16.11
CA GLY A 145 -4.05 -2.96 -15.10
C GLY A 145 -2.99 -3.86 -15.73
N ASP A 146 -3.33 -4.61 -16.80
CA ASP A 146 -2.39 -5.46 -17.54
C ASP A 146 -1.22 -4.67 -18.12
N LEU A 147 -1.50 -3.49 -18.68
CA LEU A 147 -0.47 -2.62 -19.24
C LEU A 147 0.45 -2.04 -18.17
N LEU A 148 -0.10 -1.66 -17.01
CA LEU A 148 0.69 -1.21 -15.86
C LEU A 148 1.55 -2.35 -15.32
N LEU A 149 0.99 -3.55 -15.19
CA LEU A 149 1.72 -4.74 -14.75
C LEU A 149 2.87 -5.09 -15.71
N ALA A 150 2.61 -5.10 -17.02
CA ALA A 150 3.65 -5.31 -18.03
C ALA A 150 4.75 -4.23 -17.96
N GLY A 151 4.38 -2.98 -17.69
CA GLY A 151 5.31 -1.88 -17.48
C GLY A 151 6.18 -2.08 -16.23
N ALA A 152 5.57 -2.49 -15.11
CA ALA A 152 6.27 -2.79 -13.87
C ALA A 152 7.31 -3.90 -14.06
N LEU A 153 6.91 -5.01 -14.68
CA LEU A 153 7.80 -6.14 -14.99
C LEU A 153 8.95 -5.74 -15.94
N ARG A 154 8.65 -4.89 -16.93
CA ARG A 154 9.69 -4.35 -17.82
C ARG A 154 10.72 -3.53 -17.05
N LEU A 155 10.28 -2.66 -16.15
CA LEU A 155 11.19 -1.87 -15.31
C LEU A 155 12.05 -2.76 -14.42
N ALA A 156 11.46 -3.76 -13.76
CA ALA A 156 12.19 -4.71 -12.91
C ALA A 156 13.24 -5.51 -13.69
N THR A 157 12.88 -6.02 -14.87
CA THR A 157 13.78 -6.84 -15.71
C THR A 157 14.87 -6.05 -16.42
N THR A 158 14.85 -4.73 -16.34
CA THR A 158 15.85 -3.81 -16.94
C THR A 158 16.38 -2.79 -15.94
N CYS A 159 16.21 -3.01 -14.64
CA CYS A 159 16.57 -2.04 -13.62
C CYS A 159 18.07 -1.85 -13.45
N ALA A 160 18.87 -2.90 -13.62
CA ALA A 160 20.31 -2.87 -13.37
C ALA A 160 21.12 -3.19 -14.63
N SER A 161 22.33 -2.65 -14.66
CA SER A 161 23.34 -2.95 -15.70
C SER A 161 24.00 -4.32 -15.51
N ASP A 162 24.11 -4.79 -14.25
CA ASP A 162 24.58 -6.14 -13.92
C ASP A 162 23.46 -7.16 -14.14
N PRO A 163 23.63 -8.12 -15.08
CA PRO A 163 22.60 -9.11 -15.40
C PRO A 163 22.25 -10.04 -14.22
N ALA A 164 23.17 -10.30 -13.31
CA ALA A 164 22.93 -11.18 -12.16
C ALA A 164 22.04 -10.46 -11.13
N ARG A 165 22.32 -9.20 -10.82
CA ARG A 165 21.49 -8.36 -9.95
C ARG A 165 20.12 -8.14 -10.57
N CYS A 166 20.07 -7.83 -11.86
CA CYS A 166 18.82 -7.59 -12.56
C CYS A 166 17.91 -8.83 -12.49
N ARG A 167 18.47 -10.05 -12.66
CA ARG A 167 17.73 -11.31 -12.54
C ARG A 167 17.22 -11.51 -11.10
N ALA A 168 18.07 -11.36 -10.10
CA ALA A 168 17.69 -11.52 -8.69
C ALA A 168 16.54 -10.59 -8.30
N VAL A 169 16.60 -9.35 -8.74
CA VAL A 169 15.52 -8.37 -8.53
C VAL A 169 14.24 -8.75 -9.28
N ALA A 170 14.37 -9.17 -10.54
CA ALA A 170 13.22 -9.59 -11.34
C ALA A 170 12.49 -10.78 -10.70
N ASP A 171 13.24 -11.77 -10.20
CA ASP A 171 12.67 -12.93 -9.51
C ASP A 171 11.85 -12.49 -8.28
N VAL A 172 12.36 -11.54 -7.46
CA VAL A 172 11.61 -10.98 -6.33
C VAL A 172 10.30 -10.31 -6.76
N VAL A 173 10.32 -9.55 -7.86
CA VAL A 173 9.11 -8.87 -8.36
C VAL A 173 8.11 -9.88 -8.93
N PHE A 174 8.56 -10.92 -9.65
CA PHE A 174 7.69 -12.01 -10.12
C PHE A 174 7.05 -12.79 -8.97
N ASP A 175 7.83 -13.10 -7.92
CA ASP A 175 7.32 -13.74 -6.71
C ASP A 175 6.26 -12.88 -6.04
N ALA A 176 6.48 -11.56 -5.94
CA ALA A 176 5.54 -10.61 -5.37
C ALA A 176 4.23 -10.54 -6.17
N VAL A 177 4.30 -10.54 -7.51
CA VAL A 177 3.10 -10.59 -8.38
C VAL A 177 2.32 -11.87 -8.15
N THR A 178 3.01 -13.02 -8.09
CA THR A 178 2.39 -14.33 -7.88
C THR A 178 1.72 -14.40 -6.50
N ALA A 179 2.41 -13.96 -5.46
CA ALA A 179 1.88 -13.91 -4.10
C ALA A 179 0.64 -13.00 -4.01
N SER A 180 0.71 -11.79 -4.60
CA SER A 180 -0.41 -10.85 -4.58
C SER A 180 -1.65 -11.39 -5.30
N ALA A 181 -1.46 -12.07 -6.43
CA ALA A 181 -2.56 -12.70 -7.16
C ALA A 181 -3.19 -13.86 -6.36
N ALA A 182 -2.38 -14.66 -5.66
CA ALA A 182 -2.87 -15.71 -4.78
C ALA A 182 -3.63 -15.13 -3.58
N GLY A 183 -3.08 -14.10 -2.92
CA GLY A 183 -3.74 -13.42 -1.80
C GLY A 183 -5.04 -12.73 -2.19
N GLU A 184 -5.11 -12.16 -3.40
CA GLU A 184 -6.36 -11.58 -3.94
C GLU A 184 -7.42 -12.68 -4.16
N LEU A 185 -7.03 -13.82 -4.71
CA LEU A 185 -7.92 -14.95 -4.89
C LEU A 185 -8.43 -15.49 -3.54
N ASP A 186 -7.53 -15.59 -2.54
CA ASP A 186 -7.91 -15.99 -1.19
C ASP A 186 -8.91 -15.01 -0.57
N ASP A 187 -8.71 -13.69 -0.71
CA ASP A 187 -9.63 -12.67 -0.21
C ASP A 187 -11.03 -12.83 -0.85
N VAL A 188 -11.09 -13.02 -2.17
CA VAL A 188 -12.34 -13.31 -2.88
C VAL A 188 -13.03 -14.56 -2.34
N LEU A 189 -12.29 -15.66 -2.14
CA LEU A 189 -12.85 -16.92 -1.65
C LEU A 189 -13.29 -16.82 -0.19
N LEU A 190 -12.51 -16.19 0.67
CA LEU A 190 -12.85 -15.98 2.08
C LEU A 190 -14.06 -15.08 2.24
N SER A 191 -14.23 -14.08 1.37
CA SER A 191 -15.39 -13.17 1.38
C SER A 191 -16.71 -13.89 1.05
N LEU A 192 -16.69 -15.06 0.41
CA LEU A 192 -17.87 -15.86 0.14
C LEU A 192 -18.47 -16.45 1.42
N HIS A 193 -17.66 -16.71 2.43
CA HIS A 193 -18.12 -17.29 3.71
C HIS A 193 -18.72 -16.25 4.65
N ARG A 194 -18.48 -14.96 4.41
CA ARG A 194 -18.96 -13.83 5.24
C ARG A 194 -18.87 -14.19 6.73
N PHE A 195 -19.98 -14.03 7.45
CA PHE A 195 -20.09 -14.37 8.88
C PHE A 195 -20.76 -15.74 9.11
N GLY A 196 -20.54 -16.69 8.22
CA GLY A 196 -21.05 -18.05 8.30
C GLY A 196 -20.21 -18.96 9.21
N ALA A 197 -20.55 -20.25 9.23
CA ALA A 197 -19.86 -21.25 10.04
C ALA A 197 -18.40 -21.49 9.59
N GLU A 198 -18.11 -21.24 8.34
CA GLU A 198 -16.78 -21.39 7.71
C GLU A 198 -16.03 -20.06 7.60
N HIS A 199 -16.36 -19.08 8.45
CA HIS A 199 -15.60 -17.83 8.52
C HIS A 199 -14.13 -18.13 8.86
N PRO A 200 -13.15 -17.52 8.14
CA PRO A 200 -11.74 -17.83 8.35
C PRO A 200 -11.26 -17.48 9.76
N GLY A 201 -10.25 -18.23 10.24
CA GLY A 201 -9.55 -17.93 11.48
C GLY A 201 -8.59 -16.76 11.30
N VAL A 202 -8.05 -16.29 12.44
CA VAL A 202 -7.08 -15.17 12.45
C VAL A 202 -5.87 -15.49 11.56
N GLN A 203 -5.33 -16.73 11.64
CA GLN A 203 -4.13 -17.10 10.87
C GLN A 203 -4.40 -17.09 9.36
N ASP A 204 -5.55 -17.59 8.91
CA ASP A 204 -5.93 -17.58 7.49
C ASP A 204 -5.98 -16.15 6.94
N ILE A 205 -6.48 -15.21 7.76
CA ILE A 205 -6.56 -13.79 7.41
C ILE A 205 -5.17 -13.17 7.34
N LEU A 206 -4.29 -13.43 8.34
CA LEU A 206 -2.92 -12.90 8.33
C LEU A 206 -2.11 -13.42 7.13
N ASP A 207 -2.30 -14.69 6.77
CA ASP A 207 -1.65 -15.29 5.60
C ASP A 207 -2.15 -14.65 4.29
N MET A 208 -3.45 -14.43 4.17
CA MET A 208 -4.05 -13.71 3.04
C MET A 208 -3.55 -12.25 2.96
N GLU A 209 -3.56 -11.51 4.07
CA GLU A 209 -3.07 -10.12 4.12
C GLU A 209 -1.59 -10.01 3.78
N ARG A 210 -0.77 -10.98 4.23
CA ARG A 210 0.63 -11.06 3.85
C ARG A 210 0.76 -11.21 2.35
N LEU A 211 0.08 -12.19 1.75
CA LEU A 211 0.14 -12.45 0.31
C LEU A 211 -0.40 -11.29 -0.51
N LYS A 212 -1.62 -10.81 -0.19
CA LYS A 212 -2.31 -9.77 -0.95
C LYS A 212 -1.58 -8.43 -0.90
N THR A 213 -1.11 -8.01 0.29
CA THR A 213 -0.65 -6.64 0.53
C THR A 213 0.79 -6.54 1.01
N ALA A 214 1.19 -7.28 2.06
CA ALA A 214 2.48 -7.09 2.69
C ALA A 214 3.65 -7.47 1.77
N THR A 215 3.50 -8.52 0.98
CA THR A 215 4.56 -9.04 0.11
C THR A 215 5.01 -7.99 -0.91
N TYR A 216 4.10 -7.40 -1.69
CA TYR A 216 4.51 -6.43 -2.72
C TYR A 216 4.75 -5.02 -2.18
N SER A 217 4.19 -4.70 -1.01
CA SER A 217 4.26 -3.33 -0.46
C SER A 217 5.42 -3.10 0.50
N PHE A 218 5.91 -4.14 1.18
CA PHE A 218 6.95 -4.03 2.21
C PHE A 218 8.07 -5.05 2.01
N GLU A 219 7.74 -6.33 1.93
CA GLU A 219 8.69 -7.44 1.84
C GLU A 219 9.57 -7.33 0.58
N ALA A 220 8.96 -7.32 -0.59
CA ALA A 220 9.66 -7.28 -1.87
C ALA A 220 10.45 -5.98 -2.11
N PRO A 221 9.95 -4.77 -1.80
CA PRO A 221 10.74 -3.54 -1.91
C PRO A 221 12.02 -3.53 -1.09
N LEU A 222 11.98 -4.03 0.16
CA LEU A 222 13.16 -4.13 1.01
C LEU A 222 14.15 -5.18 0.48
N ARG A 223 13.66 -6.37 0.11
CA ARG A 223 14.49 -7.44 -0.45
C ARG A 223 15.15 -7.03 -1.75
N ALA A 224 14.37 -6.50 -2.69
CA ALA A 224 14.87 -6.14 -4.00
C ALA A 224 15.84 -4.95 -3.94
N GLY A 225 15.57 -3.95 -3.10
CA GLY A 225 16.48 -2.82 -2.88
C GLY A 225 17.85 -3.28 -2.34
N ALA A 226 17.86 -4.17 -1.35
CA ALA A 226 19.09 -4.74 -0.79
C ALA A 226 19.88 -5.57 -1.83
N LEU A 227 19.17 -6.43 -2.59
CA LEU A 227 19.81 -7.25 -3.64
C LEU A 227 20.37 -6.38 -4.78
N LEU A 228 19.67 -5.32 -5.17
CA LEU A 228 20.15 -4.36 -6.17
C LEU A 228 21.44 -3.70 -5.72
N ALA A 229 21.57 -3.36 -4.45
CA ALA A 229 22.78 -2.80 -3.86
C ALA A 229 23.92 -3.83 -3.69
N GLY A 230 23.63 -5.13 -3.85
CA GLY A 230 24.62 -6.19 -3.69
C GLY A 230 24.76 -6.72 -2.25
N ALA A 231 23.76 -6.51 -1.41
CA ALA A 231 23.71 -7.10 -0.08
C ALA A 231 23.78 -8.63 -0.11
N PRO A 232 24.33 -9.29 0.92
CA PRO A 232 24.25 -10.73 1.08
C PRO A 232 22.79 -11.22 1.08
N ALA A 233 22.55 -12.38 0.48
CA ALA A 233 21.19 -12.92 0.29
C ALA A 233 20.46 -13.16 1.61
N ASP A 234 21.17 -13.60 2.65
CA ASP A 234 20.63 -13.80 4.00
C ASP A 234 20.21 -12.48 4.67
N VAL A 235 20.96 -11.40 4.45
CA VAL A 235 20.63 -10.06 4.96
C VAL A 235 19.40 -9.52 4.20
N ALA A 236 19.34 -9.67 2.88
CA ALA A 236 18.18 -9.27 2.08
C ALA A 236 16.91 -10.05 2.49
N GLU A 237 17.05 -11.34 2.81
CA GLU A 237 15.95 -12.18 3.29
C GLU A 237 15.46 -11.75 4.68
N ARG A 238 16.34 -11.39 5.59
CA ARG A 238 15.97 -10.88 6.91
C ARG A 238 15.28 -9.52 6.84
N LEU A 239 15.72 -8.64 5.93
CA LEU A 239 14.99 -7.39 5.64
C LEU A 239 13.58 -7.67 5.11
N ALA A 240 13.44 -8.66 4.21
CA ALA A 240 12.14 -9.09 3.71
C ALA A 240 11.22 -9.60 4.82
N GLN A 241 11.75 -10.41 5.77
CA GLN A 241 11.00 -10.91 6.92
C GLN A 241 10.50 -9.77 7.83
N ALA A 242 11.35 -8.78 8.11
CA ALA A 242 10.92 -7.58 8.83
C ALA A 242 9.84 -6.82 8.04
N GLY A 243 10.02 -6.68 6.73
CA GLY A 243 9.03 -6.08 5.85
C GLY A 243 7.68 -6.80 5.86
N ALA A 244 7.67 -8.14 5.84
CA ALA A 244 6.45 -8.93 5.94
C ALA A 244 5.68 -8.65 7.24
N MET A 245 6.38 -8.64 8.37
CA MET A 245 5.76 -8.32 9.67
C MET A 245 5.21 -6.90 9.72
N LEU A 246 5.95 -5.91 9.21
CA LEU A 246 5.50 -4.51 9.13
C LEU A 246 4.28 -4.36 8.21
N GLY A 247 4.27 -5.06 7.07
CA GLY A 247 3.17 -5.00 6.11
C GLY A 247 1.88 -5.61 6.64
N VAL A 248 1.95 -6.75 7.34
CA VAL A 248 0.78 -7.35 7.99
C VAL A 248 0.31 -6.46 9.14
N GLY A 249 1.21 -5.96 10.00
CA GLY A 249 0.86 -5.01 11.05
C GLY A 249 0.18 -3.74 10.50
N TYR A 250 0.68 -3.24 9.36
CA TYR A 250 0.06 -2.10 8.65
C TYR A 250 -1.37 -2.42 8.22
N GLN A 251 -1.64 -3.63 7.69
CA GLN A 251 -2.96 -4.03 7.24
C GLN A 251 -3.92 -4.23 8.43
N VAL A 252 -3.47 -4.87 9.51
CA VAL A 252 -4.28 -5.02 10.74
C VAL A 252 -4.70 -3.63 11.28
N VAL A 253 -3.79 -2.65 11.30
CA VAL A 253 -4.13 -1.27 11.69
C VAL A 253 -5.12 -0.63 10.70
N ASP A 254 -4.96 -0.86 9.38
CA ASP A 254 -5.91 -0.34 8.38
C ASP A 254 -7.33 -0.90 8.60
N ASP A 255 -7.47 -2.19 8.92
CA ASP A 255 -8.75 -2.83 9.24
C ASP A 255 -9.37 -2.28 10.55
N VAL A 256 -8.54 -2.00 11.56
CA VAL A 256 -8.99 -1.30 12.78
C VAL A 256 -9.54 0.08 12.43
N LEU A 257 -8.84 0.85 11.58
CA LEU A 257 -9.29 2.17 11.12
C LEU A 257 -10.53 2.06 10.23
N GLY A 258 -10.63 1.06 9.37
CA GLY A 258 -11.79 0.78 8.53
C GLY A 258 -13.07 0.48 9.33
N THR A 259 -12.91 -0.07 10.55
CA THR A 259 -14.04 -0.43 11.42
C THR A 259 -14.33 0.63 12.49
N PHE A 260 -13.29 1.22 13.10
CA PHE A 260 -13.39 2.07 14.29
C PHE A 260 -12.85 3.49 14.09
N GLY A 261 -12.30 3.81 12.91
CA GLY A 261 -11.72 5.12 12.63
C GLY A 261 -12.76 6.24 12.53
N ASP A 262 -12.29 7.48 12.45
CA ASP A 262 -13.14 8.63 12.16
C ASP A 262 -13.25 8.84 10.65
N PRO A 263 -14.46 8.81 10.07
CA PRO A 263 -14.65 9.05 8.63
C PRO A 263 -14.09 10.39 8.15
N GLY A 264 -14.09 11.40 9.03
CA GLY A 264 -13.54 12.72 8.74
C GLY A 264 -12.02 12.72 8.56
N LEU A 265 -11.31 11.78 9.20
CA LEU A 265 -9.86 11.65 9.15
C LEU A 265 -9.43 10.62 8.09
N THR A 266 -10.17 9.51 7.97
CA THR A 266 -9.79 8.40 7.08
C THR A 266 -10.24 8.61 5.63
N GLY A 267 -11.24 9.46 5.38
CA GLY A 267 -11.85 9.66 4.07
C GLY A 267 -12.58 8.42 3.52
N LYS A 268 -12.69 7.34 4.31
CA LYS A 268 -13.39 6.10 3.97
C LYS A 268 -14.66 5.95 4.79
N SER A 269 -15.67 5.27 4.25
CA SER A 269 -16.82 4.84 5.03
C SER A 269 -16.40 3.74 6.00
N VAL A 270 -16.42 4.02 7.30
CA VAL A 270 -16.11 3.03 8.37
C VAL A 270 -17.10 1.87 8.44
N ASP A 271 -18.13 1.88 7.61
CA ASP A 271 -19.15 0.84 7.57
C ASP A 271 -18.94 -0.16 6.40
N ALA A 272 -18.04 0.15 5.47
CA ALA A 272 -17.90 -0.61 4.23
C ALA A 272 -17.48 -2.06 4.49
N ASP A 273 -16.43 -2.27 5.28
CA ASP A 273 -15.86 -3.60 5.56
C ASP A 273 -16.87 -4.52 6.27
N LEU A 274 -17.59 -3.98 7.27
CA LEU A 274 -18.62 -4.76 7.96
C LEU A 274 -19.85 -5.02 7.07
N ARG A 275 -20.24 -4.09 6.20
CA ARG A 275 -21.37 -4.29 5.27
C ARG A 275 -21.07 -5.33 4.21
N SER A 276 -19.86 -5.31 3.65
CA SER A 276 -19.44 -6.31 2.67
C SER A 276 -19.21 -7.69 3.29
N GLY A 277 -19.03 -7.75 4.62
CA GLY A 277 -18.70 -8.97 5.34
C GLY A 277 -17.24 -9.36 5.16
N LYS A 278 -16.34 -8.35 5.00
CA LYS A 278 -14.91 -8.57 4.84
C LYS A 278 -14.35 -9.37 6.00
N ALA A 279 -13.54 -10.37 5.68
CA ALA A 279 -12.80 -11.14 6.65
C ALA A 279 -11.61 -10.31 7.15
N THR A 280 -11.62 -9.98 8.44
CA THR A 280 -10.56 -9.22 9.13
C THR A 280 -10.22 -9.89 10.45
N VAL A 281 -9.08 -9.54 11.03
CA VAL A 281 -8.72 -10.00 12.39
C VAL A 281 -9.83 -9.69 13.40
N LEU A 282 -10.49 -8.54 13.25
CA LEU A 282 -11.61 -8.12 14.11
C LEU A 282 -12.80 -9.06 14.00
N THR A 283 -13.20 -9.40 12.77
CA THR A 283 -14.35 -10.28 12.52
C THR A 283 -14.02 -11.73 12.91
N ALA A 284 -12.80 -12.22 12.66
CA ALA A 284 -12.37 -13.55 13.09
C ALA A 284 -12.40 -13.69 14.60
N HIS A 285 -11.87 -12.71 15.35
CA HIS A 285 -11.98 -12.70 16.81
C HIS A 285 -13.45 -12.69 17.25
N GLY A 286 -14.27 -11.82 16.67
CA GLY A 286 -15.69 -11.72 16.99
C GLY A 286 -16.46 -13.01 16.73
N MET A 287 -16.15 -13.73 15.66
CA MET A 287 -16.75 -15.03 15.34
C MET A 287 -16.40 -16.11 16.36
N GLY A 288 -15.31 -15.96 17.12
CA GLY A 288 -14.98 -16.79 18.28
C GLY A 288 -15.92 -16.59 19.48
N VAL A 289 -16.61 -15.45 19.58
CA VAL A 289 -17.47 -15.06 20.70
C VAL A 289 -18.95 -15.32 20.33
N PRO A 290 -19.69 -16.25 21.01
CA PRO A 290 -21.04 -16.66 20.58
C PRO A 290 -22.05 -15.53 20.43
N THR A 291 -22.01 -14.51 21.28
CA THR A 291 -22.89 -13.33 21.22
C THR A 291 -22.59 -12.46 20.00
N VAL A 292 -21.32 -12.22 19.72
CA VAL A 292 -20.85 -11.41 18.56
C VAL A 292 -21.14 -12.16 17.25
N ARG A 293 -20.85 -13.48 17.20
CA ARG A 293 -21.16 -14.31 16.04
C ARG A 293 -22.62 -14.20 15.64
N ARG A 294 -23.55 -14.19 16.61
CA ARG A 294 -24.98 -14.00 16.34
C ARG A 294 -25.25 -12.63 15.71
N VAL A 295 -24.68 -11.56 16.27
CA VAL A 295 -24.85 -10.20 15.76
C VAL A 295 -24.28 -10.05 14.35
N LEU A 296 -23.09 -10.61 14.08
CA LEU A 296 -22.49 -10.61 12.74
C LEU A 296 -23.33 -11.42 11.74
N GLY A 297 -23.86 -12.58 12.14
CA GLY A 297 -24.80 -13.36 11.33
C GLY A 297 -26.11 -12.62 11.05
N ASP A 298 -26.62 -11.87 12.02
CA ASP A 298 -27.77 -10.99 11.84
C ASP A 298 -27.48 -9.82 10.91
N LEU A 299 -26.25 -9.29 10.94
CA LEU A 299 -25.79 -8.25 10.00
C LEU A 299 -25.75 -8.79 8.57
N ALA A 300 -25.15 -9.96 8.34
CA ALA A 300 -25.13 -10.60 7.02
C ALA A 300 -26.54 -10.86 6.47
N ALA A 301 -27.49 -11.19 7.35
CA ALA A 301 -28.89 -11.38 7.02
C ALA A 301 -29.73 -10.08 7.00
N GLN A 302 -29.08 -8.91 7.11
CA GLN A 302 -29.71 -7.58 7.16
C GLN A 302 -30.79 -7.42 8.26
N ARG A 303 -30.65 -8.15 9.37
CA ARG A 303 -31.56 -8.09 10.54
C ARG A 303 -31.09 -7.14 11.63
N THR A 304 -29.85 -6.62 11.52
CA THR A 304 -29.30 -5.64 12.44
C THR A 304 -28.51 -4.55 11.70
N THR A 305 -28.01 -3.56 12.43
CA THR A 305 -27.26 -2.44 11.87
C THR A 305 -25.75 -2.65 12.02
N VAL A 306 -24.95 -2.00 11.16
CA VAL A 306 -23.49 -1.97 11.29
C VAL A 306 -23.06 -1.37 12.63
N HIS A 307 -23.78 -0.35 13.10
CA HIS A 307 -23.51 0.26 14.41
C HIS A 307 -23.58 -0.76 15.56
N HIS A 308 -24.64 -1.59 15.60
CA HIS A 308 -24.75 -2.64 16.61
C HIS A 308 -23.68 -3.72 16.49
N ALA A 309 -23.29 -4.10 15.26
CA ALA A 309 -22.18 -5.03 15.05
C ALA A 309 -20.85 -4.45 15.56
N ARG A 310 -20.60 -3.17 15.33
CA ARG A 310 -19.42 -2.46 15.84
C ARG A 310 -19.40 -2.40 17.37
N GLU A 311 -20.52 -2.10 18.01
CA GLU A 311 -20.65 -2.14 19.47
C GLU A 311 -20.37 -3.54 20.02
N ALA A 312 -20.87 -4.59 19.38
CA ALA A 312 -20.63 -5.97 19.78
C ALA A 312 -19.13 -6.34 19.65
N LEU A 313 -18.47 -5.94 18.57
CA LEU A 313 -17.02 -6.11 18.39
C LEU A 313 -16.22 -5.34 19.45
N THR A 314 -16.61 -4.10 19.75
CA THR A 314 -16.00 -3.31 20.82
C THR A 314 -16.11 -4.03 22.17
N ALA A 315 -17.32 -4.48 22.51
CA ALA A 315 -17.58 -5.17 23.77
C ALA A 315 -16.85 -6.52 23.92
N SER A 316 -16.47 -7.14 22.78
CA SER A 316 -15.69 -8.39 22.78
C SER A 316 -14.18 -8.19 22.97
N GLY A 317 -13.69 -6.95 22.95
CA GLY A 317 -12.25 -6.65 22.96
C GLY A 317 -11.55 -6.86 21.60
N ALA A 318 -12.29 -7.06 20.51
CA ALA A 318 -11.71 -7.33 19.19
C ALA A 318 -10.71 -6.25 18.75
N LYS A 319 -11.01 -4.98 19.05
CA LYS A 319 -10.12 -3.86 18.75
C LYS A 319 -8.78 -3.98 19.50
N ASP A 320 -8.83 -4.27 20.79
CA ASP A 320 -7.64 -4.35 21.64
C ASP A 320 -6.75 -5.51 21.19
N VAL A 321 -7.35 -6.68 20.88
CA VAL A 321 -6.63 -7.85 20.34
C VAL A 321 -5.95 -7.53 19.01
N ALA A 322 -6.62 -6.82 18.10
CA ALA A 322 -6.02 -6.44 16.82
C ALA A 322 -4.87 -5.43 16.99
N VAL A 323 -5.00 -4.44 17.87
CA VAL A 323 -3.94 -3.47 18.18
C VAL A 323 -2.74 -4.14 18.85
N GLU A 324 -2.97 -5.07 19.79
CA GLU A 324 -1.91 -5.86 20.44
C GLU A 324 -1.16 -6.72 19.42
N LEU A 325 -1.87 -7.39 18.51
CA LEU A 325 -1.28 -8.18 17.43
C LEU A 325 -0.42 -7.31 16.49
N ALA A 326 -0.92 -6.15 16.06
CA ALA A 326 -0.15 -5.22 15.23
C ALA A 326 1.12 -4.73 15.95
N THR A 327 1.02 -4.46 17.26
CA THR A 327 2.15 -4.05 18.10
C THR A 327 3.20 -5.17 18.19
N ASP A 328 2.80 -6.42 18.46
CA ASP A 328 3.71 -7.56 18.50
C ASP A 328 4.45 -7.76 17.16
N LEU A 329 3.74 -7.65 16.04
CA LEU A 329 4.33 -7.77 14.71
C LEU A 329 5.39 -6.67 14.47
N VAL A 330 5.10 -5.43 14.82
CA VAL A 330 6.03 -4.31 14.66
C VAL A 330 7.24 -4.45 15.58
N ASP A 331 7.06 -4.87 16.83
CA ASP A 331 8.17 -5.06 17.79
C ASP A 331 9.10 -6.20 17.34
N ARG A 332 8.55 -7.29 16.80
CA ARG A 332 9.33 -8.38 16.20
C ARG A 332 10.09 -7.91 14.94
N ALA A 333 9.46 -7.08 14.11
CA ALA A 333 10.15 -6.47 12.97
C ALA A 333 11.33 -5.60 13.41
N ARG A 334 11.15 -4.75 14.44
CA ARG A 334 12.22 -3.95 15.05
C ARG A 334 13.37 -4.82 15.53
N THR A 335 13.06 -5.86 16.31
CA THR A 335 14.08 -6.80 16.81
C THR A 335 14.88 -7.39 15.66
N THR A 336 14.24 -7.78 14.55
CA THR A 336 14.91 -8.29 13.36
C THR A 336 15.81 -7.25 12.70
N LEU A 337 15.34 -6.00 12.61
CA LEU A 337 16.08 -4.88 12.01
C LEU A 337 17.30 -4.47 12.85
N ASP A 338 17.19 -4.51 14.18
CA ASP A 338 18.28 -4.15 15.11
C ASP A 338 19.46 -5.12 15.01
N GLU A 339 19.23 -6.37 14.64
CA GLU A 339 20.27 -7.37 14.43
C GLU A 339 20.98 -7.27 13.07
N LEU A 340 20.50 -6.40 12.16
CA LEU A 340 21.08 -6.23 10.83
C LEU A 340 22.19 -5.16 10.82
N PRO A 341 23.22 -5.32 9.97
CA PRO A 341 24.30 -4.37 9.84
C PRO A 341 23.88 -3.14 9.02
N LEU A 342 22.85 -2.43 9.47
CA LEU A 342 22.33 -1.24 8.82
C LEU A 342 23.05 0.02 9.34
N PRO A 343 23.35 1.00 8.48
CA PRO A 343 23.82 2.31 8.92
C PRO A 343 22.78 3.02 9.80
N ALA A 344 23.22 3.88 10.72
CA ALA A 344 22.34 4.53 11.70
C ALA A 344 21.17 5.30 11.04
N ALA A 345 21.45 6.07 9.99
CA ALA A 345 20.44 6.87 9.30
C ALA A 345 19.31 6.01 8.70
N GLN A 346 19.64 4.86 8.08
CA GLN A 346 18.65 3.95 7.51
C GLN A 346 17.88 3.20 8.60
N ARG A 347 18.53 2.86 9.71
CA ARG A 347 17.87 2.29 10.89
C ARG A 347 16.85 3.26 11.47
N ASP A 348 17.22 4.54 11.63
CA ASP A 348 16.31 5.58 12.12
C ASP A 348 15.08 5.77 11.20
N GLN A 349 15.28 5.68 9.87
CA GLN A 349 14.19 5.76 8.91
C GLN A 349 13.23 4.55 9.01
N LEU A 350 13.76 3.34 9.21
CA LEU A 350 12.94 2.14 9.40
C LEU A 350 12.22 2.18 10.75
N ASP A 351 12.85 2.68 11.80
CA ASP A 351 12.20 2.88 13.10
C ASP A 351 11.08 3.92 13.03
N ALA A 352 11.30 5.03 12.34
CA ALA A 352 10.24 6.01 12.07
C ALA A 352 9.05 5.39 11.30
N LEU A 353 9.32 4.46 10.36
CA LEU A 353 8.27 3.71 9.67
C LEU A 353 7.51 2.78 10.65
N CYS A 354 8.21 2.06 11.53
CA CYS A 354 7.59 1.24 12.57
C CYS A 354 6.63 2.07 13.43
N HIS A 355 7.08 3.25 13.87
CA HIS A 355 6.23 4.18 14.59
C HIS A 355 5.04 4.66 13.75
N HIS A 356 5.25 4.95 12.46
CA HIS A 356 4.17 5.38 11.57
C HIS A 356 3.11 4.29 11.39
N VAL A 357 3.50 3.01 11.31
CA VAL A 357 2.56 1.88 11.18
C VAL A 357 1.58 1.87 12.35
N LEU A 358 2.07 2.01 13.58
CA LEU A 358 1.25 1.94 14.79
C LEU A 358 0.44 3.23 15.05
N ASN A 359 0.95 4.40 14.65
CA ASN A 359 0.38 5.71 14.99
C ASN A 359 -0.39 6.36 13.82
N ARG A 360 -0.97 5.57 12.94
CA ARG A 360 -1.75 6.07 11.77
C ARG A 360 -3.07 6.77 12.14
N HIS A 361 -3.38 6.89 13.41
CA HIS A 361 -4.63 7.50 13.90
C HIS A 361 -4.60 9.02 14.00
N SER A 362 -3.44 9.61 13.77
CA SER A 362 -3.24 11.07 13.86
C SER A 362 -3.00 11.69 12.49
#